data_c56d82190d64bb6f4f18ecd4e17f3138
#
_entry.id   c56d82190d64bb6f4f18ecd4e17f3138
#
_cell.length_a   1.000
_cell.length_b   1.000
_cell.length_c   1.000
_cell.angle_alpha   90.00
_cell.angle_beta   90.00
_cell.angle_gamma   90.00
#
_symmetry.space_group_name_H-M   'P 1'
#
loop_
_entity.id
_entity.type
_entity.pdbx_description
1 polymer ?
#
loop_
_entity_poly.entity_id
_entity_poly.type
_entity_poly.pdbx_seq_one_letter_code
_entity_poly.pdbx_strand_id
1 'polypeptide(L)'
;MSNINGQRVDTIVVGGKVVTPSEVYESSIAISGEKIVAIGPYDLLPKADIYIDASDKYILPGLMDCHVHLDRIDSYELGSIAAAHSGITTLLPFGVPFKDRDDTLPDAINRHREEINSTSVLDFAFHFMISNQPRILEGLPKALEMGVKSYKMFMTYKKGGGMSDDAHICNAMEMVSRGGGVMQLHCESGNIIDYLEDKLMGDDCVHPTDFPKACPDWAEEEAINRAIQMGAVTKCPVYVVHLSSHLGLERIKLAQASGNRVWTETCPQYLLLNDEQLAKVGPLA
;
A
#
# COMPACT_ATOMS: atom_id res chain seq x y z
N MET A 1 9.87 -25.61 24.45
CA MET A 1 11.14 -25.47 23.72
C MET A 1 11.61 -26.89 23.38
N SER A 2 11.43 -27.35 22.16
CA SER A 2 11.91 -28.65 21.70
C SER A 2 13.44 -28.54 21.59
N ASN A 3 14.14 -29.56 22.12
CA ASN A 3 15.59 -29.66 22.15
C ASN A 3 16.11 -29.75 20.69
N ILE A 4 16.69 -28.67 20.19
CA ILE A 4 17.23 -28.57 18.82
C ILE A 4 18.64 -29.18 18.74
N ASN A 5 19.24 -29.59 19.89
CA ASN A 5 20.54 -30.21 19.94
C ASN A 5 20.54 -31.58 19.26
N GLY A 6 21.07 -31.60 18.03
CA GLY A 6 21.27 -32.81 17.20
C GLY A 6 20.46 -32.86 15.90
N GLN A 7 19.51 -31.96 15.69
CA GLN A 7 18.82 -31.82 14.40
C GLN A 7 19.59 -30.85 13.49
N ARG A 8 19.78 -31.26 12.24
CA ARG A 8 20.35 -30.41 11.18
C ARG A 8 19.25 -29.48 10.64
N VAL A 9 19.59 -28.26 10.31
CA VAL A 9 18.71 -27.27 9.68
C VAL A 9 19.11 -27.05 8.22
N ASP A 10 18.26 -26.41 7.44
CA ASP A 10 18.52 -26.22 6.01
C ASP A 10 19.58 -25.13 5.78
N THR A 11 19.41 -23.99 6.45
CA THR A 11 20.27 -22.82 6.22
C THR A 11 20.62 -22.12 7.53
N ILE A 12 21.86 -21.64 7.64
CA ILE A 12 22.28 -20.66 8.63
C ILE A 12 22.80 -19.41 7.94
N VAL A 13 22.24 -18.25 8.30
CA VAL A 13 22.80 -16.94 7.99
C VAL A 13 23.75 -16.56 9.12
N VAL A 14 25.06 -16.42 8.79
CA VAL A 14 26.14 -16.35 9.78
C VAL A 14 26.63 -14.92 9.98
N GLY A 15 26.73 -14.46 11.24
CA GLY A 15 27.57 -13.33 11.63
C GLY A 15 27.10 -11.94 11.18
N GLY A 16 25.80 -11.74 11.01
CA GLY A 16 25.26 -10.44 10.60
C GLY A 16 24.67 -9.60 11.75
N LYS A 17 24.39 -8.35 11.48
CA LYS A 17 23.66 -7.44 12.38
C LYS A 17 22.15 -7.64 12.19
N VAL A 18 21.55 -8.44 13.07
CA VAL A 18 20.10 -8.71 13.05
C VAL A 18 19.34 -7.47 13.49
N VAL A 19 18.42 -7.00 12.66
CA VAL A 19 17.59 -5.83 12.91
C VAL A 19 16.19 -6.28 13.35
N THR A 20 15.78 -5.81 14.52
CA THR A 20 14.42 -5.99 15.05
C THR A 20 13.74 -4.63 15.24
N PRO A 21 12.45 -4.56 15.54
CA PRO A 21 11.78 -3.28 15.82
C PRO A 21 12.36 -2.49 17.02
N SER A 22 13.06 -3.15 17.93
CA SER A 22 13.57 -2.54 19.17
C SER A 22 15.08 -2.40 19.23
N GLU A 23 15.83 -3.19 18.47
CA GLU A 23 17.29 -3.25 18.62
C GLU A 23 18.00 -3.80 17.39
N VAL A 24 19.29 -3.55 17.31
CA VAL A 24 20.21 -4.14 16.32
C VAL A 24 21.36 -4.82 17.08
N TYR A 25 21.59 -6.10 16.83
CA TYR A 25 22.63 -6.87 17.50
C TYR A 25 23.27 -7.91 16.58
N GLU A 26 24.53 -8.25 16.84
CA GLU A 26 25.23 -9.28 16.10
C GLU A 26 24.72 -10.67 16.48
N SER A 27 24.32 -11.46 15.48
CA SER A 27 23.83 -12.82 15.67
C SER A 27 23.85 -13.62 14.39
N SER A 28 23.47 -14.90 14.48
CA SER A 28 23.23 -15.78 13.36
C SER A 28 21.80 -16.31 13.42
N ILE A 29 21.25 -16.69 12.26
CA ILE A 29 19.87 -17.14 12.13
C ILE A 29 19.84 -18.54 11.54
N ALA A 30 19.21 -19.49 12.24
CA ALA A 30 18.98 -20.85 11.74
C ALA A 30 17.56 -20.96 11.15
N ILE A 31 17.47 -21.53 9.95
CA ILE A 31 16.24 -21.66 9.17
C ILE A 31 16.01 -23.14 8.85
N SER A 32 14.79 -23.60 9.02
CA SER A 32 14.33 -24.93 8.60
C SER A 32 12.99 -24.83 7.89
N GLY A 33 12.95 -25.29 6.64
CA GLY A 33 11.85 -25.02 5.73
C GLY A 33 11.68 -23.50 5.53
N GLU A 34 10.49 -23.02 5.78
CA GLU A 34 10.13 -21.60 5.63
C GLU A 34 10.17 -20.81 6.95
N LYS A 35 10.82 -21.35 8.00
CA LYS A 35 10.76 -20.77 9.34
C LYS A 35 12.13 -20.55 9.96
N ILE A 36 12.26 -19.40 10.61
CA ILE A 36 13.35 -19.15 11.55
C ILE A 36 13.09 -20.02 12.78
N VAL A 37 14.03 -20.94 13.07
CA VAL A 37 13.93 -21.88 14.20
C VAL A 37 14.78 -21.48 15.39
N ALA A 38 15.84 -20.67 15.16
CA ALA A 38 16.66 -20.11 16.22
C ALA A 38 17.39 -18.84 15.76
N ILE A 39 17.64 -17.94 16.71
CA ILE A 39 18.53 -16.78 16.55
C ILE A 39 19.47 -16.82 17.74
N GLY A 40 20.79 -16.75 17.50
CA GLY A 40 21.79 -16.82 18.57
C GLY A 40 23.23 -16.82 18.06
N PRO A 41 24.21 -16.91 18.97
CA PRO A 41 25.61 -17.09 18.61
C PRO A 41 25.78 -18.32 17.70
N TYR A 42 26.62 -18.19 16.68
CA TYR A 42 26.80 -19.23 15.65
C TYR A 42 27.23 -20.60 16.24
N ASP A 43 28.08 -20.60 17.23
CA ASP A 43 28.58 -21.79 17.90
C ASP A 43 27.55 -22.57 18.72
N LEU A 44 26.41 -21.93 19.00
CA LEU A 44 25.28 -22.53 19.72
C LEU A 44 24.16 -23.02 18.78
N LEU A 45 24.26 -22.73 17.48
CA LEU A 45 23.26 -23.14 16.49
C LEU A 45 23.51 -24.57 15.98
N PRO A 46 22.47 -25.28 15.49
CA PRO A 46 22.62 -26.56 14.83
C PRO A 46 23.55 -26.49 13.61
N LYS A 47 24.00 -27.63 13.10
CA LYS A 47 24.66 -27.69 11.78
C LYS A 47 23.61 -27.48 10.68
N ALA A 48 24.02 -26.84 9.58
CA ALA A 48 23.18 -26.59 8.41
C ALA A 48 23.70 -27.28 7.16
N ASP A 49 22.88 -27.33 6.12
CA ASP A 49 23.27 -27.74 4.77
C ASP A 49 23.88 -26.58 3.99
N ILE A 50 23.32 -25.38 4.18
CA ILE A 50 23.72 -24.12 3.53
C ILE A 50 24.16 -23.11 4.59
N TYR A 51 25.29 -22.43 4.33
CA TYR A 51 25.77 -21.32 5.14
C TYR A 51 25.84 -20.06 4.28
N ILE A 52 25.18 -18.98 4.72
CA ILE A 52 25.20 -17.67 4.08
C ILE A 52 26.01 -16.73 4.97
N ASP A 53 27.15 -16.27 4.48
CA ASP A 53 27.97 -15.29 5.19
C ASP A 53 27.34 -13.90 5.12
N ALA A 54 26.95 -13.38 6.28
CA ALA A 54 26.39 -12.05 6.48
C ALA A 54 27.34 -11.13 7.27
N SER A 55 28.63 -11.46 7.37
CA SER A 55 29.62 -10.61 8.01
C SER A 55 29.58 -9.20 7.44
N ASP A 56 29.57 -8.19 8.32
CA ASP A 56 29.45 -6.77 7.98
C ASP A 56 28.15 -6.35 7.27
N LYS A 57 27.11 -7.19 7.28
CA LYS A 57 25.80 -6.91 6.69
C LYS A 57 24.72 -6.78 7.77
N TYR A 58 23.67 -6.04 7.42
CA TYR A 58 22.42 -6.07 8.16
C TYR A 58 21.56 -7.24 7.67
N ILE A 59 20.96 -7.95 8.63
CA ILE A 59 19.95 -8.98 8.36
C ILE A 59 18.60 -8.38 8.76
N LEU A 60 17.78 -8.11 7.76
CA LEU A 60 16.44 -7.52 7.95
C LEU A 60 15.37 -8.54 7.58
N PRO A 61 14.16 -8.43 8.14
CA PRO A 61 12.99 -9.05 7.52
C PRO A 61 12.86 -8.63 6.05
N GLY A 62 12.36 -9.51 5.21
CA GLY A 62 12.06 -9.16 3.82
C GLY A 62 11.16 -7.93 3.76
N LEU A 63 11.45 -7.00 2.85
CA LEU A 63 10.65 -5.81 2.67
C LEU A 63 9.28 -6.18 2.07
N MET A 64 8.27 -5.40 2.43
CA MET A 64 6.92 -5.53 1.90
C MET A 64 6.55 -4.26 1.16
N ASP A 65 6.17 -4.37 -0.11
CA ASP A 65 5.61 -3.25 -0.86
C ASP A 65 4.09 -3.28 -0.73
N CYS A 66 3.57 -2.33 0.03
CA CYS A 66 2.15 -2.23 0.36
C CYS A 66 1.36 -1.35 -0.61
N HIS A 67 1.99 -0.78 -1.66
CA HIS A 67 1.30 0.08 -2.62
C HIS A 67 1.92 -0.01 -4.01
N VAL A 68 1.47 -0.97 -4.81
CA VAL A 68 1.99 -1.19 -6.16
C VAL A 68 0.87 -1.45 -7.17
N HIS A 69 1.02 -0.91 -8.39
CA HIS A 69 0.09 -1.07 -9.50
C HIS A 69 0.76 -1.84 -10.64
N LEU A 70 0.67 -3.16 -10.65
CA LEU A 70 1.35 -4.01 -11.63
C LEU A 70 0.50 -4.33 -12.86
N ASP A 71 -0.80 -4.47 -12.71
CA ASP A 71 -1.72 -4.90 -13.77
C ASP A 71 -1.93 -3.89 -14.92
N ARG A 72 -1.45 -2.66 -14.76
CA ARG A 72 -1.65 -1.55 -15.72
C ARG A 72 -0.38 -1.09 -16.41
N ILE A 73 0.76 -1.20 -15.72
CA ILE A 73 2.03 -0.61 -16.14
C ILE A 73 3.01 -1.73 -16.45
N ASP A 74 2.93 -2.82 -15.69
CA ASP A 74 3.81 -3.97 -15.80
C ASP A 74 3.03 -5.27 -15.56
N SER A 75 3.62 -6.42 -15.85
CA SER A 75 3.03 -7.71 -15.48
C SER A 75 3.38 -8.09 -14.04
N TYR A 76 2.58 -8.95 -13.43
CA TYR A 76 2.89 -9.52 -12.12
C TYR A 76 4.24 -10.26 -12.12
N GLU A 77 4.58 -10.92 -13.24
CA GLU A 77 5.86 -11.60 -13.41
C GLU A 77 7.03 -10.62 -13.32
N LEU A 78 7.09 -9.65 -14.24
CA LEU A 78 8.21 -8.71 -14.32
C LEU A 78 8.29 -7.83 -13.08
N GLY A 79 7.17 -7.35 -12.56
CA GLY A 79 7.13 -6.53 -11.37
C GLY A 79 7.61 -7.29 -10.13
N SER A 80 7.22 -8.57 -9.95
CA SER A 80 7.69 -9.37 -8.83
C SER A 80 9.17 -9.72 -8.92
N ILE A 81 9.71 -9.97 -10.13
CA ILE A 81 11.13 -10.17 -10.34
C ILE A 81 11.93 -8.91 -10.00
N ALA A 82 11.49 -7.74 -10.48
CA ALA A 82 12.14 -6.47 -10.17
C ALA A 82 12.13 -6.16 -8.67
N ALA A 83 10.99 -6.41 -8.01
CA ALA A 83 10.84 -6.26 -6.56
C ALA A 83 11.78 -7.20 -5.78
N ALA A 84 11.88 -8.46 -6.19
CA ALA A 84 12.79 -9.43 -5.57
C ALA A 84 14.25 -8.96 -5.62
N HIS A 85 14.71 -8.40 -6.74
CA HIS A 85 16.05 -7.83 -6.88
C HIS A 85 16.31 -6.64 -5.94
N SER A 86 15.26 -6.00 -5.44
CA SER A 86 15.33 -4.87 -4.50
C SER A 86 15.18 -5.30 -3.02
N GLY A 87 15.08 -6.61 -2.75
CA GLY A 87 14.93 -7.15 -1.38
C GLY A 87 13.48 -7.16 -0.89
N ILE A 88 12.51 -6.91 -1.74
CA ILE A 88 11.09 -7.09 -1.45
C ILE A 88 10.77 -8.59 -1.52
N THR A 89 10.01 -9.08 -0.56
CA THR A 89 9.61 -10.50 -0.46
C THR A 89 8.10 -10.70 -0.54
N THR A 90 7.34 -9.62 -0.37
CA THR A 90 5.88 -9.65 -0.39
C THR A 90 5.34 -8.40 -1.09
N LEU A 91 4.36 -8.59 -1.97
CA LEU A 91 3.68 -7.53 -2.71
C LEU A 91 2.21 -7.44 -2.32
N LEU A 92 1.70 -6.21 -2.19
CA LEU A 92 0.27 -5.96 -2.04
C LEU A 92 -0.24 -5.10 -3.21
N PRO A 93 -0.40 -5.70 -4.41
CA PRO A 93 -0.88 -4.97 -5.56
C PRO A 93 -2.36 -4.60 -5.44
N PHE A 94 -2.73 -3.52 -6.14
CA PHE A 94 -4.12 -3.10 -6.31
C PHE A 94 -4.77 -3.86 -7.46
N GLY A 95 -5.67 -4.79 -7.15
CA GLY A 95 -6.56 -5.37 -8.14
C GLY A 95 -7.69 -4.43 -8.54
N VAL A 96 -8.13 -4.52 -9.78
CA VAL A 96 -9.18 -3.66 -10.35
C VAL A 96 -10.25 -4.51 -11.02
N PRO A 97 -11.54 -4.30 -10.73
CA PRO A 97 -12.61 -4.79 -11.59
C PRO A 97 -12.58 -4.05 -12.93
N PHE A 98 -12.62 -4.75 -14.05
CA PHE A 98 -12.64 -4.09 -15.37
C PHE A 98 -14.06 -3.62 -15.73
N LYS A 99 -14.15 -2.37 -16.23
CA LYS A 99 -15.43 -1.77 -16.63
C LYS A 99 -16.08 -2.45 -17.84
N ASP A 100 -15.28 -2.99 -18.73
CA ASP A 100 -15.65 -3.62 -20.01
C ASP A 100 -15.97 -5.12 -19.88
N ARG A 101 -15.70 -5.70 -18.71
CA ARG A 101 -16.13 -7.06 -18.36
C ARG A 101 -17.22 -6.94 -17.31
N ASP A 102 -18.27 -7.71 -17.44
CA ASP A 102 -19.33 -7.78 -16.40
C ASP A 102 -18.88 -8.52 -15.15
N ASP A 103 -17.62 -8.29 -14.74
CA ASP A 103 -17.04 -8.87 -13.55
C ASP A 103 -17.73 -8.34 -12.29
N THR A 104 -18.14 -9.24 -11.43
CA THR A 104 -18.40 -8.91 -10.03
C THR A 104 -17.07 -8.74 -9.28
N LEU A 105 -17.09 -8.11 -8.10
CA LEU A 105 -15.87 -7.99 -7.30
C LEU A 105 -15.25 -9.37 -6.95
N PRO A 106 -16.03 -10.42 -6.56
CA PRO A 106 -15.51 -11.78 -6.40
C PRO A 106 -14.84 -12.36 -7.65
N ASP A 107 -15.42 -12.15 -8.83
CA ASP A 107 -14.83 -12.65 -10.07
C ASP A 107 -13.49 -11.97 -10.37
N ALA A 108 -13.43 -10.65 -10.19
CA ALA A 108 -12.18 -9.90 -10.34
C ALA A 108 -11.09 -10.40 -9.35
N ILE A 109 -11.45 -10.66 -8.09
CA ILE A 109 -10.53 -11.21 -7.09
C ILE A 109 -9.97 -12.56 -7.54
N ASN A 110 -10.82 -13.47 -8.02
CA ASN A 110 -10.39 -14.80 -8.46
C ASN A 110 -9.45 -14.69 -9.66
N ARG A 111 -9.79 -13.87 -10.64
CA ARG A 111 -8.96 -13.64 -11.83
C ARG A 111 -7.56 -13.10 -11.46
N HIS A 112 -7.47 -12.06 -10.65
CA HIS A 112 -6.19 -11.53 -10.20
C HIS A 112 -5.39 -12.56 -9.40
N ARG A 113 -6.07 -13.34 -8.54
CA ARG A 113 -5.42 -14.40 -7.76
C ARG A 113 -4.86 -15.52 -8.66
N GLU A 114 -5.59 -15.95 -9.67
CA GLU A 114 -5.13 -16.96 -10.63
C GLU A 114 -3.91 -16.46 -11.41
N GLU A 115 -3.97 -15.21 -11.90
CA GLU A 115 -2.89 -14.61 -12.66
C GLU A 115 -1.61 -14.48 -11.84
N ILE A 116 -1.68 -13.90 -10.63
CA ILE A 116 -0.50 -13.69 -9.80
C ILE A 116 0.06 -15.01 -9.26
N ASN A 117 -0.77 -16.01 -8.93
CA ASN A 117 -0.34 -17.33 -8.50
C ASN A 117 0.48 -18.06 -9.57
N SER A 118 0.19 -17.80 -10.84
CA SER A 118 0.88 -18.47 -11.96
C SER A 118 2.15 -17.76 -12.40
N THR A 119 2.39 -16.50 -11.98
CA THR A 119 3.44 -15.66 -12.55
C THR A 119 4.35 -15.02 -11.53
N SER A 120 3.87 -14.69 -10.32
CA SER A 120 4.68 -14.02 -9.31
C SER A 120 5.75 -14.94 -8.71
N VAL A 121 6.95 -14.41 -8.52
CA VAL A 121 8.06 -15.07 -7.79
C VAL A 121 8.07 -14.71 -6.30
N LEU A 122 7.13 -13.88 -5.84
CA LEU A 122 7.03 -13.39 -4.46
C LEU A 122 5.66 -13.74 -3.86
N ASP A 123 5.62 -13.78 -2.54
CA ASP A 123 4.36 -13.80 -1.80
C ASP A 123 3.51 -12.57 -2.07
N PHE A 124 2.19 -12.68 -1.95
CA PHE A 124 1.29 -11.58 -2.22
C PHE A 124 0.02 -11.60 -1.38
N ALA A 125 -0.56 -10.42 -1.23
CA ALA A 125 -1.95 -10.18 -0.85
C ALA A 125 -2.51 -9.10 -1.77
N PHE A 126 -3.80 -8.72 -1.62
CA PHE A 126 -4.40 -7.71 -2.47
C PHE A 126 -5.04 -6.58 -1.68
N HIS A 127 -4.90 -5.38 -2.23
CA HIS A 127 -5.89 -4.31 -2.10
C HIS A 127 -6.78 -4.32 -3.34
N PHE A 128 -8.04 -3.94 -3.22
CA PHE A 128 -8.92 -3.79 -4.38
C PHE A 128 -9.43 -2.37 -4.52
N MET A 129 -9.27 -1.79 -5.70
CA MET A 129 -9.94 -0.55 -6.06
C MET A 129 -11.42 -0.85 -6.31
N ILE A 130 -12.28 -0.11 -5.67
CA ILE A 130 -13.75 -0.23 -5.83
C ILE A 130 -14.33 1.11 -6.24
N SER A 131 -15.44 1.05 -6.92
CA SER A 131 -16.18 2.23 -7.39
C SER A 131 -17.61 2.19 -6.87
N ASN A 132 -18.34 3.26 -7.10
CA ASN A 132 -19.75 3.38 -6.75
C ASN A 132 -20.71 2.59 -7.68
N GLN A 133 -20.19 1.69 -8.53
CA GLN A 133 -21.03 0.83 -9.36
C GLN A 133 -21.77 -0.18 -8.46
N PRO A 134 -23.11 -0.30 -8.56
CA PRO A 134 -23.91 -1.16 -7.67
C PRO A 134 -23.39 -2.60 -7.62
N ARG A 135 -23.10 -3.21 -8.77
CA ARG A 135 -22.60 -4.59 -8.86
C ARG A 135 -21.28 -4.83 -8.11
N ILE A 136 -20.43 -3.78 -7.99
CA ILE A 136 -19.16 -3.87 -7.26
C ILE A 136 -19.44 -3.86 -5.76
N LEU A 137 -20.30 -2.94 -5.30
CA LEU A 137 -20.68 -2.84 -3.88
C LEU A 137 -21.48 -4.07 -3.41
N GLU A 138 -22.36 -4.63 -4.25
CA GLU A 138 -23.09 -5.87 -3.94
C GLU A 138 -22.16 -7.06 -3.74
N GLY A 139 -21.02 -7.10 -4.44
CA GLY A 139 -19.99 -8.13 -4.29
C GLY A 139 -19.11 -7.99 -3.05
N LEU A 140 -19.14 -6.82 -2.38
CA LEU A 140 -18.21 -6.49 -1.30
C LEU A 140 -18.31 -7.42 -0.07
N PRO A 141 -19.51 -7.81 0.43
CA PRO A 141 -19.60 -8.78 1.52
C PRO A 141 -18.91 -10.11 1.19
N LYS A 142 -19.11 -10.63 -0.03
CA LYS A 142 -18.48 -11.87 -0.47
C LYS A 142 -16.97 -11.75 -0.59
N ALA A 143 -16.49 -10.63 -1.13
CA ALA A 143 -15.07 -10.33 -1.22
C ALA A 143 -14.38 -10.29 0.17
N LEU A 144 -15.05 -9.73 1.16
CA LEU A 144 -14.60 -9.73 2.56
C LEU A 144 -14.49 -11.15 3.14
N GLU A 145 -15.45 -12.04 2.81
CA GLU A 145 -15.39 -13.48 3.18
C GLU A 145 -14.25 -14.22 2.49
N MET A 146 -13.89 -13.82 1.26
CA MET A 146 -12.74 -14.37 0.52
C MET A 146 -11.38 -13.93 1.07
N GLY A 147 -11.36 -13.12 2.12
CA GLY A 147 -10.16 -12.70 2.84
C GLY A 147 -9.57 -11.38 2.38
N VAL A 148 -10.12 -10.73 1.36
CA VAL A 148 -9.71 -9.36 0.99
C VAL A 148 -10.29 -8.38 2.00
N LYS A 149 -9.41 -7.69 2.74
CA LYS A 149 -9.82 -6.80 3.84
C LYS A 149 -9.49 -5.33 3.61
N SER A 150 -8.92 -5.01 2.46
CA SER A 150 -8.47 -3.66 2.14
C SER A 150 -9.00 -3.21 0.78
N TYR A 151 -9.68 -2.08 0.76
CA TYR A 151 -10.35 -1.54 -0.43
C TYR A 151 -10.00 -0.07 -0.61
N LYS A 152 -9.83 0.37 -1.86
CA LYS A 152 -9.46 1.74 -2.20
C LYS A 152 -10.56 2.43 -2.99
N MET A 153 -10.89 3.68 -2.60
CA MET A 153 -11.75 4.61 -3.34
C MET A 153 -11.06 5.96 -3.52
N PHE A 154 -11.61 6.78 -4.39
CA PHE A 154 -11.02 8.06 -4.77
C PHE A 154 -12.01 9.21 -4.47
N MET A 155 -11.48 10.27 -3.84
CA MET A 155 -12.21 11.52 -3.59
C MET A 155 -11.90 12.57 -4.67
N THR A 156 -11.14 12.19 -5.69
CA THR A 156 -10.69 13.01 -6.82
C THR A 156 -10.90 12.31 -8.16
N TYR A 157 -10.40 12.87 -9.25
CA TYR A 157 -10.55 12.37 -10.64
C TYR A 157 -12.00 12.37 -11.16
N LYS A 158 -12.77 13.42 -10.84
CA LYS A 158 -14.18 13.53 -11.24
C LYS A 158 -14.35 13.56 -12.76
N LYS A 159 -13.55 14.36 -13.48
CA LYS A 159 -13.56 14.44 -14.96
C LYS A 159 -13.25 13.08 -15.60
N GLY A 160 -12.38 12.29 -14.98
CA GLY A 160 -12.03 10.92 -15.40
C GLY A 160 -13.03 9.85 -14.96
N GLY A 161 -14.09 10.20 -14.22
CA GLY A 161 -15.09 9.27 -13.71
C GLY A 161 -14.58 8.33 -12.61
N GLY A 162 -13.43 8.66 -11.97
CA GLY A 162 -12.87 7.88 -10.87
C GLY A 162 -13.40 8.28 -9.49
N MET A 163 -13.88 9.52 -9.35
CA MET A 163 -14.35 10.06 -8.07
C MET A 163 -15.63 9.38 -7.58
N SER A 164 -15.64 9.01 -6.32
CA SER A 164 -16.83 8.59 -5.59
C SER A 164 -17.31 9.74 -4.69
N ASP A 165 -18.63 9.91 -4.57
CA ASP A 165 -19.19 10.86 -3.61
C ASP A 165 -19.17 10.32 -2.18
N ASP A 166 -19.33 11.21 -1.21
CA ASP A 166 -19.24 10.90 0.20
C ASP A 166 -20.27 9.86 0.66
N ALA A 167 -21.47 9.84 0.08
CA ALA A 167 -22.50 8.87 0.45
C ALA A 167 -22.12 7.46 0.00
N HIS A 168 -21.57 7.30 -1.21
CA HIS A 168 -21.06 6.02 -1.70
C HIS A 168 -19.86 5.54 -0.91
N ILE A 169 -18.93 6.45 -0.57
CA ILE A 169 -17.78 6.12 0.28
C ILE A 169 -18.26 5.64 1.66
N CYS A 170 -19.19 6.35 2.30
CA CYS A 170 -19.74 5.93 3.60
C CYS A 170 -20.43 4.57 3.53
N ASN A 171 -21.24 4.31 2.50
CA ASN A 171 -21.88 3.00 2.32
C ASN A 171 -20.86 1.87 2.21
N ALA A 172 -19.81 2.05 1.39
CA ALA A 172 -18.74 1.08 1.26
C ALA A 172 -17.98 0.91 2.60
N MET A 173 -17.68 2.00 3.29
CA MET A 173 -17.01 1.99 4.59
C MET A 173 -17.80 1.20 5.65
N GLU A 174 -19.13 1.33 5.70
CA GLU A 174 -19.93 0.53 6.61
C GLU A 174 -19.83 -0.97 6.34
N MET A 175 -19.86 -1.38 5.07
CA MET A 175 -19.71 -2.77 4.67
C MET A 175 -18.31 -3.28 5.04
N VAL A 176 -17.27 -2.53 4.72
CA VAL A 176 -15.86 -2.86 5.03
C VAL A 176 -15.66 -2.97 6.53
N SER A 177 -16.20 -2.02 7.32
CA SER A 177 -16.12 -2.03 8.78
C SER A 177 -16.76 -3.28 9.38
N ARG A 178 -17.97 -3.66 8.94
CA ARG A 178 -18.66 -4.88 9.39
C ARG A 178 -17.87 -6.16 9.08
N GLY A 179 -17.14 -6.15 7.96
CA GLY A 179 -16.28 -7.27 7.55
C GLY A 179 -14.88 -7.25 8.20
N GLY A 180 -14.59 -6.30 9.09
CA GLY A 180 -13.27 -6.19 9.76
C GLY A 180 -12.16 -5.70 8.83
N GLY A 181 -12.49 -4.93 7.80
CA GLY A 181 -11.56 -4.39 6.82
C GLY A 181 -11.13 -2.95 7.09
N VAL A 182 -10.37 -2.37 6.15
CA VAL A 182 -9.89 -1.00 6.12
C VAL A 182 -10.22 -0.34 4.79
N MET A 183 -10.64 0.93 4.83
CA MET A 183 -10.84 1.73 3.62
C MET A 183 -9.63 2.60 3.36
N GLN A 184 -9.01 2.40 2.21
CA GLN A 184 -7.97 3.28 1.68
C GLN A 184 -8.61 4.38 0.85
N LEU A 185 -8.15 5.62 1.03
CA LEU A 185 -8.68 6.76 0.30
C LEU A 185 -7.57 7.58 -0.34
N HIS A 186 -7.72 7.85 -1.64
CA HIS A 186 -7.00 8.92 -2.30
C HIS A 186 -7.69 10.22 -1.93
N CYS A 187 -7.09 10.95 -1.01
CA CYS A 187 -7.69 12.12 -0.38
C CYS A 187 -7.26 13.40 -1.08
N GLU A 188 -8.00 13.83 -2.06
CA GLU A 188 -7.91 15.17 -2.64
C GLU A 188 -9.32 15.70 -2.93
N SER A 189 -9.50 17.02 -2.81
CA SER A 189 -10.79 17.67 -3.03
C SER A 189 -11.10 17.82 -4.52
N GLY A 190 -11.55 16.73 -5.17
CA GLY A 190 -11.70 16.65 -6.62
C GLY A 190 -12.57 17.72 -7.25
N ASN A 191 -13.63 18.18 -6.56
CA ASN A 191 -14.45 19.28 -7.06
C ASN A 191 -13.71 20.63 -7.10
N ILE A 192 -12.81 20.86 -6.13
CA ILE A 192 -12.02 22.09 -6.06
C ILE A 192 -10.88 22.01 -7.05
N ILE A 193 -10.22 20.87 -7.17
CA ILE A 193 -9.17 20.64 -8.16
C ILE A 193 -9.70 20.88 -9.57
N ASP A 194 -10.83 20.27 -9.94
CA ASP A 194 -11.46 20.49 -11.25
C ASP A 194 -11.74 21.98 -11.53
N TYR A 195 -12.21 22.71 -10.52
CA TYR A 195 -12.43 24.17 -10.63
C TYR A 195 -11.12 24.94 -10.86
N LEU A 196 -10.07 24.61 -10.13
CA LEU A 196 -8.76 25.26 -10.26
C LEU A 196 -8.10 24.93 -11.60
N GLU A 197 -8.18 23.68 -12.04
CA GLU A 197 -7.72 23.27 -13.37
C GLU A 197 -8.44 24.04 -14.48
N ASP A 198 -9.78 24.10 -14.44
CA ASP A 198 -10.57 24.81 -15.46
C ASP A 198 -10.22 26.29 -15.51
N LYS A 199 -9.97 26.91 -14.35
CA LYS A 199 -9.53 28.30 -14.26
C LYS A 199 -8.17 28.51 -14.88
N LEU A 200 -7.18 27.66 -14.56
CA LEU A 200 -5.82 27.74 -15.13
C LEU A 200 -5.83 27.52 -16.65
N MET A 201 -6.63 26.55 -17.12
CA MET A 201 -6.78 26.28 -18.56
C MET A 201 -7.43 27.45 -19.31
N GLY A 202 -8.37 28.18 -18.67
CA GLY A 202 -9.02 29.34 -19.24
C GLY A 202 -8.09 30.57 -19.38
N ASP A 203 -7.04 30.63 -18.57
CA ASP A 203 -6.03 31.69 -18.59
C ASP A 203 -4.85 31.41 -19.55
N ASP A 204 -4.96 30.39 -20.43
CA ASP A 204 -3.90 29.89 -21.33
C ASP A 204 -2.58 29.54 -20.60
N CYS A 205 -2.62 29.34 -19.30
CA CYS A 205 -1.50 29.01 -18.44
C CYS A 205 -1.37 27.47 -18.32
N VAL A 206 -0.71 26.85 -19.27
CA VAL A 206 -0.46 25.39 -19.22
C VAL A 206 1.04 25.13 -19.18
N HIS A 207 1.64 25.45 -18.04
CA HIS A 207 3.02 25.09 -17.78
C HIS A 207 3.10 24.06 -16.66
N PRO A 208 4.02 23.07 -16.72
CA PRO A 208 4.15 22.07 -15.65
C PRO A 208 4.24 22.66 -14.24
N THR A 209 4.88 23.81 -14.08
CA THR A 209 5.00 24.54 -12.80
C THR A 209 3.68 25.09 -12.26
N ASP A 210 2.58 25.02 -13.04
CA ASP A 210 1.26 25.43 -12.58
C ASP A 210 0.52 24.29 -11.86
N PHE A 211 1.03 23.04 -11.94
CA PHE A 211 0.43 21.88 -11.29
C PHE A 211 0.15 22.10 -9.79
N PRO A 212 1.07 22.64 -8.96
CA PRO A 212 0.79 22.91 -7.55
C PRO A 212 -0.30 23.97 -7.31
N LYS A 213 -0.61 24.80 -8.30
CA LYS A 213 -1.73 25.76 -8.21
C LYS A 213 -3.09 25.08 -8.43
N ALA A 214 -3.12 24.01 -9.24
CA ALA A 214 -4.32 23.19 -9.45
C ALA A 214 -4.54 22.21 -8.30
N CYS A 215 -3.46 21.63 -7.78
CA CYS A 215 -3.47 20.62 -6.72
C CYS A 215 -2.71 21.16 -5.49
N PRO A 216 -3.23 22.17 -4.77
CA PRO A 216 -2.57 22.72 -3.59
C PRO A 216 -2.68 21.77 -2.40
N ASP A 217 -1.71 21.81 -1.49
CA ASP A 217 -1.61 20.95 -0.32
C ASP A 217 -2.84 20.99 0.61
N TRP A 218 -3.52 22.13 0.72
CA TRP A 218 -4.76 22.27 1.49
C TRP A 218 -5.94 21.50 0.86
N ALA A 219 -5.90 21.19 -0.45
CA ALA A 219 -6.94 20.37 -1.09
C ALA A 219 -6.85 18.91 -0.65
N GLU A 220 -5.63 18.42 -0.37
CA GLU A 220 -5.41 17.12 0.26
C GLU A 220 -5.84 17.17 1.74
N GLU A 221 -5.46 18.20 2.50
CA GLU A 221 -5.84 18.38 3.91
C GLU A 221 -7.36 18.38 4.10
N GLU A 222 -8.11 19.11 3.28
CA GLU A 222 -9.58 19.15 3.33
C GLU A 222 -10.18 17.77 3.14
N ALA A 223 -9.75 17.04 2.12
CA ALA A 223 -10.24 15.69 1.85
C ALA A 223 -9.86 14.69 2.95
N ILE A 224 -8.67 14.79 3.53
CA ILE A 224 -8.24 13.98 4.68
C ILE A 224 -9.15 14.24 5.89
N ASN A 225 -9.44 15.50 6.21
CA ASN A 225 -10.33 15.83 7.32
C ASN A 225 -11.72 15.21 7.10
N ARG A 226 -12.27 15.31 5.90
CA ARG A 226 -13.56 14.72 5.53
C ARG A 226 -13.52 13.19 5.60
N ALA A 227 -12.46 12.54 5.13
CA ALA A 227 -12.24 11.10 5.22
C ALA A 227 -12.24 10.61 6.68
N ILE A 228 -11.58 11.34 7.58
CA ILE A 228 -11.54 11.05 9.02
C ILE A 228 -12.96 11.10 9.62
N GLN A 229 -13.77 12.11 9.26
CA GLN A 229 -15.14 12.22 9.75
C GLN A 229 -16.03 11.08 9.22
N MET A 230 -15.89 10.71 7.93
CA MET A 230 -16.57 9.54 7.37
C MET A 230 -16.16 8.25 8.10
N GLY A 231 -14.86 8.07 8.39
CA GLY A 231 -14.37 6.94 9.18
C GLY A 231 -14.97 6.89 10.60
N ALA A 232 -15.08 8.04 11.26
CA ALA A 232 -15.66 8.14 12.59
C ALA A 232 -17.15 7.74 12.63
N VAL A 233 -17.95 8.23 11.68
CA VAL A 233 -19.41 7.96 11.63
C VAL A 233 -19.71 6.52 11.23
N THR A 234 -18.93 5.93 10.31
CA THR A 234 -19.08 4.55 9.84
C THR A 234 -18.35 3.52 10.70
N LYS A 235 -17.54 3.98 11.66
CA LYS A 235 -16.64 3.17 12.48
C LYS A 235 -15.64 2.35 11.65
N CYS A 236 -15.35 2.79 10.42
CA CYS A 236 -14.40 2.15 9.52
C CYS A 236 -12.99 2.68 9.77
N PRO A 237 -11.98 1.81 9.90
CA PRO A 237 -10.59 2.25 9.84
C PRO A 237 -10.30 2.92 8.50
N VAL A 238 -9.60 4.05 8.52
CA VAL A 238 -9.19 4.81 7.33
C VAL A 238 -7.70 4.69 7.12
N TYR A 239 -7.30 4.50 5.89
CA TYR A 239 -5.91 4.55 5.48
C TYR A 239 -5.75 5.59 4.36
N VAL A 240 -5.07 6.68 4.66
CA VAL A 240 -4.76 7.73 3.68
C VAL A 240 -3.53 7.29 2.90
N VAL A 241 -3.69 7.06 1.58
CA VAL A 241 -2.59 6.59 0.73
C VAL A 241 -1.72 7.75 0.26
N HIS A 242 -0.43 7.46 0.03
CA HIS A 242 0.56 8.37 -0.59
C HIS A 242 0.46 9.85 -0.16
N LEU A 243 0.34 10.09 1.14
CA LEU A 243 0.27 11.43 1.74
C LEU A 243 1.45 12.30 1.29
N SER A 244 1.16 13.50 0.76
CA SER A 244 2.15 14.49 0.36
C SER A 244 2.07 15.80 1.14
N SER A 245 0.88 16.17 1.63
CA SER A 245 0.62 17.42 2.34
C SER A 245 1.10 17.41 3.80
N HIS A 246 1.88 18.44 4.19
CA HIS A 246 2.20 18.67 5.60
C HIS A 246 0.95 18.98 6.42
N LEU A 247 0.01 19.75 5.87
CA LEU A 247 -1.26 20.09 6.52
C LEU A 247 -2.09 18.83 6.79
N GLY A 248 -2.11 17.90 5.81
CA GLY A 248 -2.76 16.60 5.93
C GLY A 248 -2.15 15.74 7.05
N LEU A 249 -0.82 15.74 7.17
CA LEU A 249 -0.13 15.02 8.25
C LEU A 249 -0.54 15.53 9.63
N GLU A 250 -0.63 16.84 9.82
CA GLU A 250 -1.05 17.42 11.10
C GLU A 250 -2.51 17.05 11.43
N ARG A 251 -3.41 16.97 10.45
CA ARG A 251 -4.78 16.48 10.65
C ARG A 251 -4.82 15.03 11.10
N ILE A 252 -4.02 14.18 10.49
CA ILE A 252 -3.95 12.75 10.86
C ILE A 252 -3.42 12.61 12.30
N LYS A 253 -2.36 13.32 12.68
CA LYS A 253 -1.82 13.30 14.05
C LYS A 253 -2.85 13.70 15.09
N LEU A 254 -3.60 14.79 14.84
CA LEU A 254 -4.68 15.25 15.72
C LEU A 254 -5.81 14.22 15.83
N ALA A 255 -6.18 13.59 14.72
CA ALA A 255 -7.20 12.56 14.69
C ALA A 255 -6.78 11.32 15.49
N GLN A 256 -5.54 10.87 15.33
CA GLN A 256 -4.96 9.76 16.10
C GLN A 256 -4.93 10.07 17.60
N ALA A 257 -4.49 11.28 17.98
CA ALA A 257 -4.50 11.73 19.37
C ALA A 257 -5.91 11.77 19.98
N SER A 258 -6.94 11.95 19.13
CA SER A 258 -8.36 11.93 19.51
C SER A 258 -8.98 10.53 19.49
N GLY A 259 -8.18 9.48 19.24
CA GLY A 259 -8.64 8.08 19.23
C GLY A 259 -9.26 7.59 17.92
N ASN A 260 -9.20 8.37 16.84
CA ASN A 260 -9.66 7.91 15.52
C ASN A 260 -8.70 6.85 14.96
N ARG A 261 -9.28 5.84 14.31
CA ARG A 261 -8.53 4.77 13.63
C ARG A 261 -8.15 5.22 12.22
N VAL A 262 -7.10 6.03 12.11
CA VAL A 262 -6.57 6.53 10.85
C VAL A 262 -5.06 6.27 10.78
N TRP A 263 -4.61 5.79 9.62
CA TRP A 263 -3.21 5.58 9.28
C TRP A 263 -2.91 6.20 7.93
N THR A 264 -1.63 6.33 7.62
CA THR A 264 -1.18 6.88 6.33
C THR A 264 0.15 6.27 5.93
N GLU A 265 0.43 6.36 4.65
CA GLU A 265 1.73 6.11 4.04
C GLU A 265 2.18 7.33 3.24
N THR A 266 3.46 7.41 2.94
CA THR A 266 4.02 8.35 1.95
C THR A 266 4.90 7.59 0.97
N CYS A 267 5.27 8.23 -0.13
CA CYS A 267 6.15 7.65 -1.12
C CYS A 267 7.60 8.08 -0.89
N PRO A 268 8.59 7.21 -1.12
CA PRO A 268 10.02 7.57 -0.94
C PRO A 268 10.43 8.81 -1.74
N GLN A 269 9.91 8.97 -2.96
CA GLN A 269 10.18 10.13 -3.81
C GLN A 269 9.70 11.45 -3.19
N TYR A 270 8.62 11.46 -2.40
CA TYR A 270 8.10 12.66 -1.73
C TYR A 270 9.01 13.15 -0.60
N LEU A 271 9.91 12.30 -0.10
CA LEU A 271 10.90 12.66 0.90
C LEU A 271 12.17 13.27 0.28
N LEU A 272 12.36 13.12 -1.04
CA LEU A 272 13.58 13.50 -1.74
C LEU A 272 13.35 14.57 -2.81
N LEU A 273 12.14 14.64 -3.37
CA LEU A 273 11.78 15.53 -4.47
C LEU A 273 10.72 16.54 -4.01
N ASN A 274 10.64 17.63 -4.71
CA ASN A 274 9.63 18.68 -4.51
C ASN A 274 9.21 19.26 -5.86
N ASP A 275 8.26 20.20 -5.86
CA ASP A 275 7.70 20.85 -7.04
C ASP A 275 8.70 21.68 -7.88
N GLU A 276 9.89 22.01 -7.33
CA GLU A 276 10.97 22.61 -8.11
C GLU A 276 11.43 21.70 -9.26
N GLN A 277 11.21 20.39 -9.17
CA GLN A 277 11.53 19.46 -10.25
C GLN A 277 10.71 19.76 -11.51
N LEU A 278 9.47 20.22 -11.37
CA LEU A 278 8.63 20.65 -12.49
C LEU A 278 9.30 21.76 -13.33
N ALA A 279 10.02 22.68 -12.70
CA ALA A 279 10.79 23.71 -13.40
C ALA A 279 12.05 23.16 -14.11
N LYS A 280 12.65 22.08 -13.56
CA LYS A 280 13.91 21.51 -14.08
C LYS A 280 13.70 20.54 -15.22
N VAL A 281 12.70 19.65 -15.11
CA VAL A 281 12.49 18.54 -16.06
C VAL A 281 11.10 18.57 -16.72
N GLY A 282 10.28 19.56 -16.39
CA GLY A 282 8.95 19.74 -16.99
C GLY A 282 8.01 18.57 -16.70
N PRO A 283 7.26 18.10 -17.71
CA PRO A 283 6.25 17.04 -17.51
C PRO A 283 6.86 15.65 -17.23
N LEU A 284 8.18 15.55 -17.12
CA LEU A 284 8.88 14.33 -16.74
C LEU A 284 9.15 14.26 -15.23
N ALA A 285 8.72 15.28 -14.46
CA ALA A 285 8.88 15.31 -13.00
C ALA A 285 8.03 14.27 -12.31
#